data_eaf2cab4d42b887d1d8e6212fced972b
#
_entry.id   eaf2cab4d42b887d1d8e6212fced972b
#
_cell.length_a   1.000
_cell.length_b   1.000
_cell.length_c   1.000
_cell.angle_alpha   90.00
_cell.angle_beta   90.00
_cell.angle_gamma   90.00
#
_symmetry.space_group_name_H-M   'P 1'
#
loop_
_entity.id
_entity.type
_entity.pdbx_description
1 polymer ?
#
loop_
_entity_poly.entity_id
_entity_poly.type
_entity_poly.pdbx_seq_one_letter_code
_entity_poly.pdbx_strand_id
1 'polypeptide(L)'
;MQIALPRREFAVLFAVLLTVAAGNTALQTVLPAIARVIHIPDMLVAIIFSFSALLWTFSAPYWAQQSDRRGRRRLMEVGVIGFGVSMLGCGIVIYAGLKGLLVPVATFVLFAALRSLFGIFGSASNPAAQAYVAARTSESERTNALSTLSSAFGLGTIIGPAVAPLFIIGAVGLSGPLFAFATIALVVLLAVRRYLPDDDPTHFPGIIGAGADAVTPPGRAHGAPASEPTVGGGATGGSLKAAAIGRAPRLSWRDQRILPFMIFGFFSGSIQAATGQALGFLIIDKIGGNAVQAQHEIAIVFMAGAGATLLVQWGLIPLFRMTPPMLMRVGTLVAAIGTAGVALAPDFYGLVLAYALSSMGYGFARPGFTAGASLAVGHGEQGGVAGAVTSINGSCFVLAPAIGIGLYQLGTTLPYSLGAGALLLLFVYASRSRALRTEHVPGGD
;
A
#
# COMPACT_ATOMS: atom_id res chain seq x y z
N MET A 1 9.22 -13.17 -31.83
CA MET A 1 7.85 -13.66 -31.60
C MET A 1 7.35 -12.97 -30.32
N GLN A 2 6.51 -11.93 -30.46
CA GLN A 2 5.96 -11.19 -29.32
C GLN A 2 4.91 -12.08 -28.65
N ILE A 3 5.19 -12.57 -27.46
CA ILE A 3 4.23 -13.33 -26.68
C ILE A 3 3.40 -12.28 -25.93
N ALA A 4 2.25 -11.90 -26.51
CA ALA A 4 1.28 -11.10 -25.80
C ALA A 4 0.82 -11.88 -24.56
N LEU A 5 0.84 -11.25 -23.37
CA LEU A 5 0.42 -11.89 -22.13
C LEU A 5 -1.05 -12.33 -22.25
N PRO A 6 -1.39 -13.64 -22.15
CA PRO A 6 -2.75 -14.11 -22.29
C PRO A 6 -3.66 -13.45 -21.25
N ARG A 7 -4.87 -13.05 -21.64
CA ARG A 7 -5.85 -12.42 -20.76
C ARG A 7 -6.11 -13.22 -19.47
N ARG A 8 -6.05 -14.54 -19.55
CA ARG A 8 -6.24 -15.45 -18.41
C ARG A 8 -5.11 -15.32 -17.38
N GLU A 9 -3.87 -15.29 -17.84
CA GLU A 9 -2.70 -15.12 -16.97
C GLU A 9 -2.75 -13.75 -16.30
N PHE A 10 -3.04 -12.69 -17.06
CA PHE A 10 -3.18 -11.35 -16.51
C PHE A 10 -4.29 -11.26 -15.44
N ALA A 11 -5.45 -11.90 -15.68
CA ALA A 11 -6.54 -11.94 -14.71
C ALA A 11 -6.15 -12.64 -13.39
N VAL A 12 -5.33 -13.71 -13.47
CA VAL A 12 -4.81 -14.38 -12.26
C VAL A 12 -3.84 -13.47 -11.50
N LEU A 13 -2.94 -12.78 -12.19
CA LEU A 13 -2.02 -11.81 -11.56
C LEU A 13 -2.79 -10.67 -10.90
N PHE A 14 -3.81 -10.16 -11.58
CA PHE A 14 -4.73 -9.15 -11.05
C PHE A 14 -5.43 -9.65 -9.78
N ALA A 15 -5.96 -10.88 -9.81
CA ALA A 15 -6.61 -11.51 -8.66
C ALA A 15 -5.67 -11.70 -7.47
N VAL A 16 -4.39 -12.05 -7.69
CA VAL A 16 -3.37 -12.15 -6.62
C VAL A 16 -3.23 -10.83 -5.90
N LEU A 17 -2.98 -9.73 -6.62
CA LEU A 17 -2.77 -8.41 -6.00
C LEU A 17 -4.03 -7.87 -5.36
N LEU A 18 -5.18 -8.03 -6.01
CA LEU A 18 -6.49 -7.66 -5.49
C LEU A 18 -6.76 -8.34 -4.15
N THR A 19 -6.57 -9.68 -4.08
CA THR A 19 -6.86 -10.48 -2.89
C THR A 19 -5.96 -10.09 -1.72
N VAL A 20 -4.67 -9.94 -1.96
CA VAL A 20 -3.71 -9.55 -0.91
C VAL A 20 -4.02 -8.16 -0.38
N ALA A 21 -4.31 -7.20 -1.26
CA ALA A 21 -4.68 -5.84 -0.86
C ALA A 21 -6.01 -5.81 -0.11
N ALA A 22 -7.04 -6.46 -0.64
CA ALA A 22 -8.37 -6.49 -0.03
C ALA A 22 -8.36 -7.15 1.34
N GLY A 23 -7.71 -8.31 1.50
CA GLY A 23 -7.63 -8.99 2.80
C GLY A 23 -6.83 -8.19 3.82
N ASN A 24 -5.76 -7.50 3.40
CA ASN A 24 -5.00 -6.65 4.30
C ASN A 24 -5.82 -5.46 4.80
N THR A 25 -6.55 -4.78 3.93
CA THR A 25 -7.39 -3.63 4.31
C THR A 25 -8.66 -4.06 5.05
N ALA A 26 -9.25 -5.21 4.70
CA ALA A 26 -10.33 -5.81 5.48
C ALA A 26 -9.90 -6.07 6.94
N LEU A 27 -8.72 -6.64 7.14
CA LEU A 27 -8.17 -6.85 8.49
C LEU A 27 -8.00 -5.54 9.26
N GLN A 28 -7.52 -4.49 8.60
CA GLN A 28 -7.36 -3.17 9.24
C GLN A 28 -8.67 -2.58 9.73
N THR A 29 -9.76 -2.78 8.98
CA THR A 29 -11.08 -2.27 9.37
C THR A 29 -11.71 -3.07 10.49
N VAL A 30 -11.43 -4.38 10.58
CA VAL A 30 -12.02 -5.28 11.60
C VAL A 30 -11.23 -5.26 12.91
N LEU A 31 -9.92 -5.08 12.84
CA LEU A 31 -9.04 -5.26 14.00
C LEU A 31 -9.32 -4.29 15.17
N PRO A 32 -9.68 -3.02 14.98
CA PRO A 32 -10.08 -2.14 16.10
C PRO A 32 -11.27 -2.69 16.90
N ALA A 33 -12.31 -3.17 16.20
CA ALA A 33 -13.48 -3.77 16.85
C ALA A 33 -13.11 -5.06 17.62
N ILE A 34 -12.28 -5.92 17.04
CA ILE A 34 -11.76 -7.13 17.68
C ILE A 34 -10.98 -6.79 18.95
N ALA A 35 -10.08 -5.82 18.87
CA ALA A 35 -9.25 -5.41 20.00
C ALA A 35 -10.09 -4.93 21.20
N ARG A 36 -11.14 -4.16 20.93
CA ARG A 36 -12.08 -3.69 21.96
C ARG A 36 -12.87 -4.84 22.61
N VAL A 37 -13.33 -5.82 21.80
CA VAL A 37 -14.06 -6.99 22.32
C VAL A 37 -13.18 -7.90 23.16
N ILE A 38 -11.93 -8.13 22.76
CA ILE A 38 -10.97 -9.00 23.48
C ILE A 38 -10.24 -8.23 24.59
N HIS A 39 -10.46 -6.92 24.74
CA HIS A 39 -9.78 -6.05 25.71
C HIS A 39 -8.25 -5.97 25.49
N ILE A 40 -7.82 -5.96 24.22
CA ILE A 40 -6.43 -5.72 23.86
C ILE A 40 -6.21 -4.20 23.77
N PRO A 41 -5.17 -3.64 24.42
CA PRO A 41 -4.84 -2.23 24.33
C PRO A 41 -4.62 -1.78 22.88
N ASP A 42 -5.18 -0.62 22.49
CA ASP A 42 -5.14 -0.09 21.12
C ASP A 42 -3.70 0.07 20.60
N MET A 43 -2.76 0.45 21.48
CA MET A 43 -1.34 0.57 21.13
C MET A 43 -0.75 -0.74 20.61
N LEU A 44 -1.17 -1.88 21.16
CA LEU A 44 -0.68 -3.18 20.71
C LEU A 44 -1.14 -3.49 19.28
N VAL A 45 -2.33 -3.05 18.88
CA VAL A 45 -2.81 -3.15 17.49
C VAL A 45 -1.88 -2.40 16.55
N ALA A 46 -1.51 -1.17 16.90
CA ALA A 46 -0.58 -0.39 16.09
C ALA A 46 0.81 -1.06 15.99
N ILE A 47 1.31 -1.61 17.09
CA ILE A 47 2.59 -2.33 17.12
C ILE A 47 2.58 -3.54 16.18
N ILE A 48 1.49 -4.28 16.09
CA ILE A 48 1.37 -5.42 15.16
C ILE A 48 1.54 -4.95 13.70
N PHE A 49 0.83 -3.89 13.31
CA PHE A 49 0.94 -3.35 11.95
C PHE A 49 2.32 -2.78 11.67
N SER A 50 2.88 -2.02 12.60
CA SER A 50 4.24 -1.47 12.51
C SER A 50 5.28 -2.58 12.36
N PHE A 51 5.18 -3.64 13.16
CA PHE A 51 6.09 -4.78 13.11
C PHE A 51 5.95 -5.57 11.80
N SER A 52 4.71 -5.81 11.35
CA SER A 52 4.47 -6.45 10.06
C SER A 52 5.00 -5.62 8.87
N ALA A 53 4.85 -4.29 8.92
CA ALA A 53 5.38 -3.37 7.92
C ALA A 53 6.92 -3.35 7.92
N LEU A 54 7.54 -3.42 9.10
CA LEU A 54 8.99 -3.54 9.24
C LEU A 54 9.50 -4.81 8.58
N LEU A 55 8.89 -5.95 8.90
CA LEU A 55 9.26 -7.24 8.29
C LEU A 55 9.07 -7.22 6.77
N TRP A 56 7.98 -6.62 6.28
CA TRP A 56 7.74 -6.42 4.86
C TRP A 56 8.85 -5.62 4.19
N THR A 57 9.27 -4.52 4.82
CA THR A 57 10.31 -3.63 4.30
C THR A 57 11.64 -4.34 4.09
N PHE A 58 12.02 -5.23 5.02
CA PHE A 58 13.25 -6.02 4.91
C PHE A 58 13.12 -7.24 3.98
N SER A 59 11.93 -7.86 3.95
CA SER A 59 11.73 -9.09 3.18
C SER A 59 11.50 -8.84 1.70
N ALA A 60 10.85 -7.73 1.32
CA ALA A 60 10.52 -7.45 -0.07
C ALA A 60 11.74 -7.38 -1.01
N PRO A 61 12.86 -6.71 -0.66
CA PRO A 61 14.07 -6.71 -1.49
C PRO A 61 14.70 -8.11 -1.63
N TYR A 62 14.65 -8.92 -0.57
CA TYR A 62 15.14 -10.29 -0.60
C TYR A 62 14.34 -11.15 -1.60
N TRP A 63 13.00 -11.10 -1.50
CA TRP A 63 12.14 -11.86 -2.42
C TRP A 63 12.23 -11.38 -3.86
N ALA A 64 12.41 -10.11 -4.08
CA ALA A 64 12.60 -9.57 -5.41
C ALA A 64 13.86 -10.15 -6.09
N GLN A 65 14.98 -10.26 -5.36
CA GLN A 65 16.20 -10.90 -5.87
C GLN A 65 16.00 -12.42 -6.09
N GLN A 66 15.21 -13.08 -5.23
CA GLN A 66 14.90 -14.51 -5.39
C GLN A 66 13.96 -14.76 -6.58
N SER A 67 13.15 -13.79 -6.99
CA SER A 67 12.24 -13.90 -8.13
C SER A 67 12.96 -14.25 -9.42
N ASP A 68 14.12 -13.64 -9.64
CA ASP A 68 14.92 -13.91 -10.83
C ASP A 68 15.64 -15.27 -10.80
N ARG A 69 15.87 -15.82 -9.58
CA ARG A 69 16.60 -17.08 -9.40
C ARG A 69 15.72 -18.32 -9.32
N ARG A 70 14.55 -18.21 -8.68
CA ARG A 70 13.68 -19.36 -8.33
C ARG A 70 12.42 -19.45 -9.20
N GLY A 71 12.22 -18.51 -10.11
CA GLY A 71 11.01 -18.39 -10.91
C GLY A 71 9.92 -17.55 -10.25
N ARG A 72 9.25 -16.74 -11.05
CA ARG A 72 8.28 -15.72 -10.59
C ARG A 72 6.99 -16.34 -10.10
N ARG A 73 6.53 -17.42 -10.78
CA ARG A 73 5.33 -18.18 -10.36
C ARG A 73 5.52 -18.74 -8.95
N ARG A 74 6.64 -19.42 -8.67
CA ARG A 74 6.92 -20.01 -7.34
C ARG A 74 6.90 -18.96 -6.25
N LEU A 75 7.44 -17.77 -6.50
CA LEU A 75 7.41 -16.69 -5.51
C LEU A 75 6.03 -16.09 -5.31
N MET A 76 5.20 -16.01 -6.35
CA MET A 76 3.79 -15.66 -6.18
C MET A 76 3.06 -16.70 -5.32
N GLU A 77 3.32 -18.00 -5.55
CA GLU A 77 2.75 -19.08 -4.71
C GLU A 77 3.18 -18.91 -3.24
N VAL A 78 4.47 -18.67 -2.98
CA VAL A 78 4.99 -18.43 -1.62
C VAL A 78 4.28 -17.23 -0.98
N GLY A 79 4.10 -16.13 -1.72
CA GLY A 79 3.44 -14.94 -1.21
C GLY A 79 1.96 -15.17 -0.89
N VAL A 80 1.23 -15.86 -1.78
CA VAL A 80 -0.20 -16.18 -1.58
C VAL A 80 -0.37 -17.21 -0.46
N ILE A 81 0.50 -18.21 -0.35
CA ILE A 81 0.50 -19.17 0.77
C ILE A 81 0.77 -18.44 2.08
N GLY A 82 1.81 -17.59 2.14
CA GLY A 82 2.14 -16.82 3.33
C GLY A 82 0.98 -15.91 3.78
N PHE A 83 0.30 -15.27 2.82
CA PHE A 83 -0.91 -14.50 3.08
C PHE A 83 -2.05 -15.38 3.60
N GLY A 84 -2.37 -16.47 2.90
CA GLY A 84 -3.47 -17.38 3.25
C GLY A 84 -3.29 -18.04 4.62
N VAL A 85 -2.08 -18.56 4.92
CA VAL A 85 -1.73 -19.15 6.22
C VAL A 85 -1.80 -18.11 7.32
N SER A 86 -1.31 -16.89 7.08
CA SER A 86 -1.43 -15.79 8.03
C SER A 86 -2.88 -15.45 8.31
N MET A 87 -3.74 -15.31 7.28
CA MET A 87 -5.16 -15.01 7.45
C MET A 87 -5.90 -16.12 8.20
N LEU A 88 -5.66 -17.39 7.83
CA LEU A 88 -6.27 -18.53 8.49
C LEU A 88 -5.86 -18.61 9.95
N GLY A 89 -4.56 -18.55 10.23
CA GLY A 89 -4.04 -18.62 11.59
C GLY A 89 -4.51 -17.46 12.46
N CYS A 90 -4.46 -16.24 11.93
CA CYS A 90 -5.03 -15.06 12.60
C CYS A 90 -6.53 -15.23 12.86
N GLY A 91 -7.29 -15.77 11.90
CA GLY A 91 -8.70 -16.06 12.06
C GLY A 91 -8.99 -17.06 13.21
N ILE A 92 -8.21 -18.15 13.28
CA ILE A 92 -8.33 -19.16 14.36
C ILE A 92 -8.01 -18.54 15.72
N VAL A 93 -6.93 -17.79 15.84
CA VAL A 93 -6.51 -17.16 17.10
C VAL A 93 -7.53 -16.12 17.56
N ILE A 94 -8.02 -15.27 16.64
CA ILE A 94 -9.07 -14.30 16.97
C ILE A 94 -10.38 -14.99 17.37
N TYR A 95 -10.78 -16.03 16.65
CA TYR A 95 -11.97 -16.81 17.02
C TYR A 95 -11.85 -17.40 18.43
N ALA A 96 -10.69 -18.00 18.75
CA ALA A 96 -10.44 -18.55 20.09
C ALA A 96 -10.45 -17.45 21.18
N GLY A 97 -9.86 -16.28 20.87
CA GLY A 97 -9.89 -15.13 21.78
C GLY A 97 -11.32 -14.59 22.02
N LEU A 98 -12.12 -14.45 20.94
CA LEU A 98 -13.52 -14.02 21.02
C LEU A 98 -14.42 -15.00 21.81
N LYS A 99 -14.09 -16.30 21.80
CA LYS A 99 -14.78 -17.33 22.57
C LYS A 99 -14.24 -17.48 24.00
N GLY A 100 -13.25 -16.68 24.41
CA GLY A 100 -12.64 -16.76 25.73
C GLY A 100 -11.74 -18.00 25.95
N LEU A 101 -11.40 -18.74 24.88
CA LEU A 101 -10.50 -19.90 24.94
C LEU A 101 -9.03 -19.49 25.13
N LEU A 102 -8.69 -18.26 24.78
CA LEU A 102 -7.36 -17.68 24.94
C LEU A 102 -7.47 -16.39 25.76
N VAL A 103 -6.52 -16.19 26.66
CA VAL A 103 -6.37 -14.91 27.37
C VAL A 103 -5.93 -13.81 26.40
N PRO A 104 -6.25 -12.53 26.65
CA PRO A 104 -5.96 -11.42 25.72
C PRO A 104 -4.49 -11.35 25.30
N VAL A 105 -3.56 -11.55 26.25
CA VAL A 105 -2.10 -11.50 25.97
C VAL A 105 -1.69 -12.65 25.03
N ALA A 106 -2.18 -13.87 25.25
CA ALA A 106 -1.87 -14.99 24.37
C ALA A 106 -2.45 -14.78 22.97
N THR A 107 -3.69 -14.27 22.88
CA THR A 107 -4.32 -13.91 21.61
C THR A 107 -3.47 -12.88 20.86
N PHE A 108 -3.00 -11.84 21.56
CA PHE A 108 -2.12 -10.83 20.96
C PHE A 108 -0.82 -11.41 20.42
N VAL A 109 -0.09 -12.16 21.25
CA VAL A 109 1.22 -12.71 20.87
C VAL A 109 1.12 -13.68 19.69
N LEU A 110 0.14 -14.60 19.74
CA LEU A 110 -0.09 -15.55 18.65
C LEU A 110 -0.53 -14.84 17.36
N PHE A 111 -1.43 -13.85 17.49
CA PHE A 111 -1.84 -13.04 16.34
C PHE A 111 -0.66 -12.28 15.72
N ALA A 112 0.18 -11.65 16.53
CA ALA A 112 1.38 -10.94 16.06
C ALA A 112 2.37 -11.89 15.35
N ALA A 113 2.60 -13.09 15.90
CA ALA A 113 3.45 -14.11 15.30
C ALA A 113 2.92 -14.57 13.93
N LEU A 114 1.61 -14.87 13.85
CA LEU A 114 0.97 -15.29 12.59
C LEU A 114 0.89 -14.15 11.57
N ARG A 115 0.68 -12.93 12.02
CA ARG A 115 0.70 -11.75 11.17
C ARG A 115 2.09 -11.44 10.60
N SER A 116 3.15 -11.81 11.33
CA SER A 116 4.54 -11.71 10.87
C SER A 116 4.80 -12.57 9.64
N LEU A 117 4.13 -13.71 9.50
CA LEU A 117 4.21 -14.55 8.30
C LEU A 117 3.79 -13.78 7.04
N PHE A 118 2.73 -12.96 7.13
CA PHE A 118 2.37 -12.07 6.03
C PHE A 118 3.45 -11.03 5.75
N GLY A 119 4.02 -10.40 6.78
CA GLY A 119 5.10 -9.44 6.60
C GLY A 119 6.30 -10.06 5.87
N ILE A 120 6.67 -11.28 6.22
CA ILE A 120 7.83 -11.98 5.64
C ILE A 120 7.50 -12.54 4.26
N PHE A 121 6.47 -13.35 4.12
CA PHE A 121 6.19 -14.12 2.91
C PHE A 121 5.24 -13.41 1.96
N GLY A 122 4.23 -12.71 2.46
CA GLY A 122 3.25 -11.98 1.63
C GLY A 122 3.91 -10.92 0.74
N SER A 123 5.04 -10.38 1.17
CA SER A 123 5.85 -9.42 0.42
C SER A 123 6.44 -9.99 -0.88
N ALA A 124 6.44 -11.32 -1.07
CA ALA A 124 6.97 -11.96 -2.28
C ALA A 124 6.03 -11.84 -3.49
N SER A 125 4.70 -11.77 -3.29
CA SER A 125 3.72 -11.85 -4.38
C SER A 125 3.75 -10.65 -5.32
N ASN A 126 3.87 -9.43 -4.79
CA ASN A 126 3.78 -8.22 -5.57
C ASN A 126 4.98 -8.01 -6.54
N PRO A 127 6.25 -8.05 -6.08
CA PRO A 127 7.39 -7.95 -7.00
C PRO A 127 7.42 -9.09 -8.02
N ALA A 128 7.01 -10.31 -7.63
CA ALA A 128 6.95 -11.43 -8.54
C ALA A 128 5.90 -11.25 -9.64
N ALA A 129 4.70 -10.73 -9.32
CA ALA A 129 3.66 -10.45 -10.30
C ALA A 129 4.09 -9.33 -11.27
N GLN A 130 4.69 -8.26 -10.78
CA GLN A 130 5.20 -7.18 -11.61
C GLN A 130 6.34 -7.66 -12.54
N ALA A 131 7.28 -8.45 -12.01
CA ALA A 131 8.36 -9.04 -12.80
C ALA A 131 7.83 -10.01 -13.86
N TYR A 132 6.78 -10.76 -13.56
CA TYR A 132 6.11 -11.68 -14.51
C TYR A 132 5.53 -10.92 -15.70
N VAL A 133 4.80 -9.83 -15.43
CA VAL A 133 4.24 -8.96 -16.48
C VAL A 133 5.36 -8.30 -17.29
N ALA A 134 6.35 -7.73 -16.60
CA ALA A 134 7.45 -7.01 -17.27
C ALA A 134 8.26 -7.89 -18.23
N ALA A 135 8.38 -9.19 -17.96
CA ALA A 135 9.10 -10.12 -18.82
C ALA A 135 8.32 -10.60 -20.05
N ARG A 136 6.98 -10.50 -20.02
CA ARG A 136 6.08 -11.03 -21.06
C ARG A 136 5.36 -9.94 -21.85
N THR A 137 5.63 -8.67 -21.57
CA THR A 137 5.06 -7.53 -22.30
C THR A 137 6.16 -6.78 -23.08
N SER A 138 5.81 -6.28 -24.27
CA SER A 138 6.68 -5.38 -25.04
C SER A 138 6.90 -4.06 -24.30
N GLU A 139 7.93 -3.29 -24.64
CA GLU A 139 8.20 -2.01 -23.98
C GLU A 139 7.04 -1.03 -24.10
N SER A 140 6.34 -1.02 -25.23
CA SER A 140 5.18 -0.16 -25.50
C SER A 140 3.94 -0.55 -24.67
N GLU A 141 3.76 -1.84 -24.38
CA GLU A 141 2.60 -2.34 -23.63
C GLU A 141 2.86 -2.44 -22.13
N ARG A 142 4.13 -2.53 -21.72
CA ARG A 142 4.57 -2.77 -20.35
C ARG A 142 4.02 -1.74 -19.36
N THR A 143 4.08 -0.46 -19.72
CA THR A 143 3.61 0.64 -18.88
C THR A 143 2.12 0.50 -18.60
N ASN A 144 1.31 0.23 -19.63
CA ASN A 144 -0.12 0.05 -19.47
C ASN A 144 -0.45 -1.22 -18.67
N ALA A 145 0.23 -2.33 -18.94
CA ALA A 145 0.02 -3.57 -18.22
C ALA A 145 0.38 -3.46 -16.72
N LEU A 146 1.51 -2.82 -16.38
CA LEU A 146 1.91 -2.58 -14.99
C LEU A 146 0.98 -1.59 -14.29
N SER A 147 0.51 -0.54 -14.98
CA SER A 147 -0.48 0.39 -14.45
C SER A 147 -1.81 -0.31 -14.13
N THR A 148 -2.30 -1.13 -15.05
CA THR A 148 -3.52 -1.92 -14.84
C THR A 148 -3.33 -2.94 -13.70
N LEU A 149 -2.17 -3.57 -13.60
CA LEU A 149 -1.86 -4.48 -12.50
C LEU A 149 -1.83 -3.75 -11.15
N SER A 150 -1.28 -2.53 -11.13
CA SER A 150 -1.27 -1.69 -9.92
C SER A 150 -2.68 -1.24 -9.51
N SER A 151 -3.59 -1.05 -10.48
CA SER A 151 -5.00 -0.73 -10.19
C SER A 151 -5.73 -1.87 -9.45
N ALA A 152 -5.29 -3.13 -9.61
CA ALA A 152 -5.81 -4.26 -8.84
C ALA A 152 -5.57 -4.07 -7.33
N PHE A 153 -4.40 -3.58 -6.98
CA PHE A 153 -4.06 -3.28 -5.59
C PHE A 153 -4.94 -2.14 -5.05
N GLY A 154 -5.06 -1.03 -5.78
CA GLY A 154 -5.95 0.08 -5.43
C GLY A 154 -7.42 -0.35 -5.27
N LEU A 155 -7.93 -1.16 -6.20
CA LEU A 155 -9.28 -1.71 -6.12
C LEU A 155 -9.47 -2.61 -4.89
N GLY A 156 -8.45 -3.40 -4.54
CA GLY A 156 -8.44 -4.24 -3.34
C GLY A 156 -8.65 -3.45 -2.06
N THR A 157 -8.09 -2.24 -1.99
CA THR A 157 -8.25 -1.37 -0.80
C THR A 157 -9.66 -0.88 -0.58
N ILE A 158 -10.46 -0.81 -1.63
CA ILE A 158 -11.88 -0.47 -1.54
C ILE A 158 -12.70 -1.71 -1.25
N ILE A 159 -12.46 -2.78 -2.00
CA ILE A 159 -13.21 -4.03 -1.87
C ILE A 159 -13.03 -4.64 -0.49
N GLY A 160 -11.83 -4.57 0.10
CA GLY A 160 -11.54 -5.12 1.42
C GLY A 160 -12.51 -4.63 2.50
N PRO A 161 -12.54 -3.32 2.81
CA PRO A 161 -13.50 -2.75 3.73
C PRO A 161 -14.96 -3.01 3.35
N ALA A 162 -15.29 -2.91 2.05
CA ALA A 162 -16.64 -3.08 1.55
C ALA A 162 -17.23 -4.47 1.83
N VAL A 163 -16.42 -5.51 1.65
CA VAL A 163 -16.90 -6.90 1.78
C VAL A 163 -16.66 -7.48 3.18
N ALA A 164 -15.77 -6.89 3.98
CA ALA A 164 -15.46 -7.40 5.32
C ALA A 164 -16.72 -7.62 6.19
N PRO A 165 -17.67 -6.66 6.29
CA PRO A 165 -18.87 -6.84 7.08
C PRO A 165 -19.76 -8.01 6.62
N LEU A 166 -19.75 -8.34 5.33
CA LEU A 166 -20.57 -9.43 4.76
C LEU A 166 -20.17 -10.81 5.30
N PHE A 167 -18.93 -10.94 5.76
CA PHE A 167 -18.40 -12.19 6.32
C PHE A 167 -18.52 -12.26 7.84
N ILE A 168 -19.07 -11.23 8.50
CA ILE A 168 -19.34 -11.24 9.95
C ILE A 168 -20.67 -11.96 10.17
N ILE A 169 -20.61 -13.28 10.18
CA ILE A 169 -21.78 -14.14 10.37
C ILE A 169 -21.77 -14.75 11.79
N GLY A 170 -22.94 -15.07 12.31
CA GLY A 170 -23.13 -15.49 13.71
C GLY A 170 -22.22 -16.63 14.19
N ALA A 171 -21.85 -17.56 13.32
CA ALA A 171 -20.99 -18.70 13.66
C ALA A 171 -19.55 -18.30 14.00
N VAL A 172 -18.97 -17.36 13.24
CA VAL A 172 -17.56 -16.96 13.31
C VAL A 172 -17.35 -15.51 13.80
N GLY A 173 -18.42 -14.70 13.83
CA GLY A 173 -18.37 -13.32 14.32
C GLY A 173 -17.34 -12.47 13.58
N LEU A 174 -16.64 -11.61 14.32
CA LEU A 174 -15.62 -10.69 13.77
C LEU A 174 -14.39 -11.38 13.14
N SER A 175 -14.19 -12.70 13.37
CA SER A 175 -13.12 -13.46 12.70
C SER A 175 -13.48 -13.90 11.27
N GLY A 176 -14.75 -13.77 10.87
CA GLY A 176 -15.27 -14.22 9.56
C GLY A 176 -14.52 -13.69 8.37
N PRO A 177 -14.21 -12.38 8.28
CA PRO A 177 -13.43 -11.83 7.17
C PRO A 177 -12.06 -12.49 6.99
N LEU A 178 -11.39 -12.88 8.08
CA LEU A 178 -10.09 -13.54 8.01
C LEU A 178 -10.20 -14.93 7.38
N PHE A 179 -11.22 -15.71 7.75
CA PHE A 179 -11.49 -17.02 7.14
C PHE A 179 -11.90 -16.88 5.67
N ALA A 180 -12.72 -15.88 5.34
CA ALA A 180 -13.12 -15.62 3.97
C ALA A 180 -11.91 -15.30 3.09
N PHE A 181 -11.02 -14.39 3.51
CA PHE A 181 -9.83 -14.07 2.74
C PHE A 181 -8.80 -15.20 2.71
N ALA A 182 -8.73 -16.06 3.73
CA ALA A 182 -7.93 -17.29 3.67
C ALA A 182 -8.46 -18.26 2.60
N THR A 183 -9.79 -18.42 2.50
CA THR A 183 -10.44 -19.24 1.47
C THR A 183 -10.23 -18.66 0.08
N ILE A 184 -10.40 -17.34 -0.10
CA ILE A 184 -10.13 -16.65 -1.37
C ILE A 184 -8.66 -16.84 -1.76
N ALA A 185 -7.73 -16.72 -0.81
CA ALA A 185 -6.31 -16.97 -1.07
C ALA A 185 -6.03 -18.41 -1.57
N LEU A 186 -6.72 -19.40 -1.01
CA LEU A 186 -6.64 -20.79 -1.48
C LEU A 186 -7.13 -20.93 -2.93
N VAL A 187 -8.27 -20.33 -3.25
CA VAL A 187 -8.82 -20.34 -4.63
C VAL A 187 -7.84 -19.65 -5.60
N VAL A 188 -7.29 -18.49 -5.21
CA VAL A 188 -6.30 -17.78 -6.02
C VAL A 188 -5.00 -18.58 -6.16
N LEU A 189 -4.54 -19.27 -5.12
CA LEU A 189 -3.40 -20.18 -5.20
C LEU A 189 -3.63 -21.32 -6.21
N LEU A 190 -4.80 -21.92 -6.18
CA LEU A 190 -5.18 -22.95 -7.15
C LEU A 190 -5.23 -22.38 -8.58
N ALA A 191 -5.73 -21.15 -8.74
CA ALA A 191 -5.71 -20.48 -10.04
C ALA A 191 -4.27 -20.18 -10.53
N VAL A 192 -3.38 -19.73 -9.65
CA VAL A 192 -1.95 -19.54 -9.96
C VAL A 192 -1.33 -20.86 -10.44
N ARG A 193 -1.56 -21.94 -9.71
CA ARG A 193 -1.03 -23.26 -10.07
C ARG A 193 -1.60 -23.82 -11.37
N ARG A 194 -2.86 -23.54 -11.67
CA ARG A 194 -3.57 -24.11 -12.83
C ARG A 194 -3.33 -23.32 -14.11
N TYR A 195 -3.21 -21.97 -14.02
CA TYR A 195 -3.25 -21.11 -15.20
C TYR A 195 -1.93 -20.39 -15.49
N LEU A 196 -1.04 -20.23 -14.51
CA LEU A 196 0.27 -19.67 -14.80
C LEU A 196 1.25 -20.78 -15.17
N PRO A 197 1.87 -20.73 -16.37
CA PRO A 197 2.93 -21.64 -16.74
C PRO A 197 4.12 -21.53 -15.80
N ASP A 198 4.84 -22.64 -15.63
CA ASP A 198 6.06 -22.66 -14.84
C ASP A 198 7.12 -21.79 -15.50
N ASP A 199 7.68 -20.86 -14.75
CA ASP A 199 8.63 -19.87 -15.21
C ASP A 199 10.03 -20.34 -14.79
N ASP A 200 10.48 -21.44 -15.41
CA ASP A 200 11.81 -21.95 -15.15
C ASP A 200 12.86 -20.96 -15.70
N PRO A 201 13.75 -20.44 -14.86
CA PRO A 201 14.80 -19.51 -15.28
C PRO A 201 15.70 -20.08 -16.39
N THR A 202 15.78 -21.40 -16.51
CA THR A 202 16.57 -22.09 -17.55
C THR A 202 15.96 -21.95 -18.94
N HIS A 203 14.67 -21.68 -19.07
CA HIS A 203 14.00 -21.48 -20.36
C HIS A 203 14.09 -20.05 -20.91
N PHE A 204 14.67 -19.11 -20.15
CA PHE A 204 14.91 -17.72 -20.57
C PHE A 204 16.38 -17.31 -20.38
N PRO A 205 17.35 -18.03 -21.00
CA PRO A 205 18.78 -17.73 -20.82
C PRO A 205 19.18 -16.32 -21.30
N GLY A 206 18.39 -15.71 -22.20
CA GLY A 206 18.63 -14.37 -22.71
C GLY A 206 18.42 -13.23 -21.72
N ILE A 207 17.80 -13.47 -20.55
CA ILE A 207 17.57 -12.43 -19.54
C ILE A 207 18.72 -12.38 -18.51
N ILE A 208 19.41 -13.51 -18.30
CA ILE A 208 20.57 -13.58 -17.39
C ILE A 208 21.87 -13.19 -18.14
N GLY A 209 21.95 -13.46 -19.43
CA GLY A 209 23.14 -13.17 -20.28
C GLY A 209 23.13 -11.83 -21.01
N ALA A 210 21.99 -11.18 -21.20
CA ALA A 210 21.89 -9.92 -21.96
C ALA A 210 22.39 -8.68 -21.18
N GLY A 211 22.92 -8.86 -19.98
CA GLY A 211 23.51 -7.78 -19.18
C GLY A 211 24.99 -7.50 -19.47
N ALA A 212 25.66 -8.31 -20.30
CA ALA A 212 27.10 -8.13 -20.52
C ALA A 212 27.47 -7.46 -21.87
N ASP A 213 26.66 -7.63 -22.94
CA ASP A 213 27.11 -7.25 -24.28
C ASP A 213 26.13 -6.45 -25.17
N ALA A 214 24.97 -6.05 -24.68
CA ALA A 214 24.04 -5.26 -25.48
C ALA A 214 24.13 -3.77 -25.17
N VAL A 215 25.03 -3.09 -25.81
CA VAL A 215 24.96 -1.63 -26.03
C VAL A 215 23.80 -1.39 -27.01
N THR A 216 22.62 -1.12 -26.47
CA THR A 216 21.45 -0.70 -27.27
C THR A 216 21.33 0.83 -27.19
N PRO A 217 21.08 1.51 -28.31
CA PRO A 217 20.99 2.97 -28.34
C PRO A 217 19.76 3.46 -27.54
N PRO A 218 19.76 4.72 -27.07
CA PRO A 218 18.79 5.23 -26.11
C PRO A 218 17.41 5.39 -26.74
N GLY A 219 16.54 4.43 -26.50
CA GLY A 219 15.10 4.49 -26.78
C GLY A 219 14.34 4.99 -25.55
N ARG A 220 13.43 5.91 -25.77
CA ARG A 220 12.58 6.58 -24.76
C ARG A 220 11.89 5.58 -23.83
N ALA A 221 12.38 5.43 -22.61
CA ALA A 221 11.66 4.72 -21.56
C ALA A 221 10.71 5.72 -20.87
N HIS A 222 9.41 5.61 -21.15
CA HIS A 222 8.40 6.30 -20.36
C HIS A 222 8.33 5.60 -18.99
N GLY A 223 8.59 6.35 -17.92
CA GLY A 223 8.54 5.83 -16.56
C GLY A 223 7.15 5.29 -16.23
N ALA A 224 7.10 4.03 -15.76
CA ALA A 224 5.86 3.47 -15.23
C ALA A 224 5.45 4.26 -13.97
N PRO A 225 4.17 4.61 -13.82
CA PRO A 225 3.70 5.25 -12.59
C PRO A 225 3.95 4.31 -11.41
N ALA A 226 4.52 4.85 -10.32
CA ALA A 226 4.74 4.10 -9.11
C ALA A 226 3.39 3.66 -8.54
N SER A 227 3.25 2.36 -8.32
CA SER A 227 2.04 1.79 -7.73
C SER A 227 1.89 2.24 -6.27
N GLU A 228 0.66 2.51 -5.88
CA GLU A 228 0.30 3.09 -4.59
C GLU A 228 0.54 2.17 -3.41
N PRO A 229 1.05 2.65 -2.28
CA PRO A 229 0.91 1.98 -1.01
C PRO A 229 -0.45 2.32 -0.41
N THR A 230 -1.15 1.31 0.01
CA THR A 230 -2.35 1.43 0.82
C THR A 230 -2.02 1.58 2.28
N VAL A 231 -2.92 2.20 3.02
CA VAL A 231 -2.94 2.18 4.49
C VAL A 231 -2.80 0.72 4.93
N GLY A 232 -1.65 0.32 5.48
CA GLY A 232 -1.41 -1.06 5.91
C GLY A 232 -0.21 -1.77 5.31
N GLY A 233 0.79 -1.04 4.86
CA GLY A 233 2.12 -1.58 4.63
C GLY A 233 2.22 -2.55 3.44
N GLY A 234 2.31 -2.01 2.27
CA GLY A 234 2.81 -2.68 1.11
C GLY A 234 3.46 -1.65 0.22
N ALA A 235 4.72 -1.35 0.45
CA ALA A 235 5.51 -0.62 -0.53
C ALA A 235 5.59 -1.48 -1.79
N THR A 236 4.93 -1.03 -2.85
CA THR A 236 5.01 -1.70 -4.13
C THR A 236 6.33 -1.33 -4.78
N GLY A 237 7.19 -2.32 -4.98
CA GLY A 237 8.50 -2.14 -5.55
C GLY A 237 8.44 -1.56 -6.96
N GLY A 238 9.02 -0.39 -7.13
CA GLY A 238 9.51 0.04 -8.43
C GLY A 238 10.52 -0.99 -8.95
N SER A 239 10.62 -1.11 -10.25
CA SER A 239 11.44 -2.08 -10.96
C SER A 239 12.84 -2.26 -10.35
N LEU A 240 13.05 -3.35 -9.62
CA LEU A 240 14.37 -3.77 -9.10
C LEU A 240 15.34 -4.16 -10.22
N LYS A 241 14.86 -4.27 -11.45
CA LYS A 241 15.71 -4.50 -12.63
C LYS A 241 16.63 -3.33 -12.91
N ALA A 242 16.24 -2.10 -12.60
CA ALA A 242 17.11 -0.93 -12.73
C ALA A 242 18.27 -0.94 -11.70
N ALA A 243 18.10 -1.63 -10.57
CA ALA A 243 19.17 -1.82 -9.58
C ALA A 243 20.12 -2.98 -9.92
N ALA A 244 19.72 -3.91 -10.79
CA ALA A 244 20.49 -5.10 -11.17
C ALA A 244 21.28 -4.94 -12.47
N ILE A 245 20.92 -3.98 -13.34
CA ILE A 245 21.63 -3.70 -14.58
C ILE A 245 22.72 -2.66 -14.29
N GLY A 246 23.89 -3.15 -14.03
CA GLY A 246 25.19 -2.51 -14.05
C GLY A 246 25.28 -1.08 -13.51
N ARG A 247 25.92 -0.90 -12.34
CA ARG A 247 26.57 0.32 -11.84
C ARG A 247 26.03 1.68 -12.37
N ALA A 248 24.72 1.85 -12.42
CA ALA A 248 24.17 3.18 -12.38
C ALA A 248 24.63 3.82 -11.04
N PRO A 249 25.08 5.08 -11.02
CA PRO A 249 25.47 5.74 -9.78
C PRO A 249 24.37 5.55 -8.78
N ARG A 250 24.70 4.98 -7.59
CA ARG A 250 23.71 4.72 -6.53
C ARG A 250 23.16 6.06 -6.11
N LEU A 251 21.97 6.42 -6.61
CA LEU A 251 21.32 7.64 -6.22
C LEU A 251 21.08 7.57 -4.72
N SER A 252 21.74 8.44 -3.97
CA SER A 252 21.55 8.54 -2.54
C SER A 252 20.19 9.18 -2.27
N TRP A 253 19.43 8.66 -1.29
CA TRP A 253 18.22 9.31 -0.80
C TRP A 253 18.48 10.75 -0.28
N ARG A 254 19.76 11.12 -0.04
CA ARG A 254 20.23 12.47 0.34
C ARG A 254 20.60 13.34 -0.87
N ASP A 255 20.43 12.86 -2.12
CA ASP A 255 20.67 13.68 -3.28
C ASP A 255 19.75 14.91 -3.23
N GLN A 256 20.37 16.09 -3.37
CA GLN A 256 19.67 17.38 -3.23
C GLN A 256 18.53 17.58 -4.23
N ARG A 257 18.57 16.89 -5.37
CA ARG A 257 17.53 16.93 -6.41
C ARG A 257 16.24 16.24 -5.95
N ILE A 258 16.34 15.09 -5.26
CA ILE A 258 15.20 14.29 -4.83
C ILE A 258 14.84 14.45 -3.35
N LEU A 259 15.79 14.91 -2.52
CA LEU A 259 15.59 15.03 -1.07
C LEU A 259 14.33 15.84 -0.69
N PRO A 260 13.99 16.98 -1.35
CA PRO A 260 12.76 17.71 -1.03
C PRO A 260 11.49 16.88 -1.26
N PHE A 261 11.47 16.04 -2.30
CA PHE A 261 10.36 15.13 -2.57
C PHE A 261 10.32 13.99 -1.56
N MET A 262 11.47 13.46 -1.14
CA MET A 262 11.54 12.40 -0.12
C MET A 262 11.04 12.90 1.24
N ILE A 263 11.42 14.12 1.65
CA ILE A 263 10.92 14.77 2.85
C ILE A 263 9.40 14.94 2.77
N PHE A 264 8.90 15.48 1.66
CA PHE A 264 7.47 15.65 1.44
C PHE A 264 6.71 14.32 1.52
N GLY A 265 7.18 13.29 0.80
CA GLY A 265 6.58 11.97 0.79
C GLY A 265 6.57 11.29 2.16
N PHE A 266 7.69 11.38 2.90
CA PHE A 266 7.82 10.82 4.25
C PHE A 266 6.82 11.46 5.23
N PHE A 267 6.78 12.78 5.32
CA PHE A 267 5.87 13.45 6.25
C PHE A 267 4.41 13.26 5.85
N SER A 268 4.07 13.44 4.57
CA SER A 268 2.73 13.21 4.06
C SER A 268 2.23 11.77 4.33
N GLY A 269 3.06 10.77 4.00
CA GLY A 269 2.73 9.36 4.23
C GLY A 269 2.66 8.99 5.71
N SER A 270 3.54 9.55 6.55
CA SER A 270 3.54 9.30 8.00
C SER A 270 2.29 9.88 8.66
N ILE A 271 1.86 11.09 8.29
CA ILE A 271 0.63 11.69 8.81
C ILE A 271 -0.58 10.85 8.39
N GLN A 272 -0.63 10.43 7.12
CA GLN A 272 -1.69 9.54 6.63
C GLN A 272 -1.74 8.22 7.40
N ALA A 273 -0.60 7.58 7.64
CA ALA A 273 -0.53 6.32 8.36
C ALA A 273 -0.95 6.46 9.82
N ALA A 274 -0.53 7.54 10.51
CA ALA A 274 -0.86 7.81 11.89
C ALA A 274 -2.37 8.08 12.07
N THR A 275 -2.94 8.98 11.27
CA THR A 275 -4.37 9.34 11.35
C THR A 275 -5.27 8.20 10.88
N GLY A 276 -4.88 7.48 9.82
CA GLY A 276 -5.62 6.32 9.30
C GLY A 276 -5.70 5.15 10.29
N GLN A 277 -4.62 4.91 11.05
CA GLN A 277 -4.60 3.84 12.05
C GLN A 277 -5.50 4.15 13.25
N ALA A 278 -5.56 5.40 13.68
CA ALA A 278 -6.41 5.84 14.80
C ALA A 278 -7.91 5.89 14.44
N LEU A 279 -8.23 5.96 13.13
CA LEU A 279 -9.60 6.21 12.66
C LEU A 279 -10.62 5.16 13.12
N GLY A 280 -10.25 3.87 13.05
CA GLY A 280 -11.15 2.80 13.47
C GLY A 280 -11.55 2.91 14.94
N PHE A 281 -10.61 3.28 15.82
CA PHE A 281 -10.88 3.51 17.23
C PHE A 281 -11.73 4.76 17.45
N LEU A 282 -11.46 5.84 16.73
CA LEU A 282 -12.28 7.06 16.79
C LEU A 282 -13.74 6.79 16.43
N ILE A 283 -13.98 5.97 15.40
CA ILE A 283 -15.33 5.62 14.99
C ILE A 283 -16.05 4.83 16.11
N ILE A 284 -15.38 3.82 16.67
CA ILE A 284 -15.94 3.03 17.78
C ILE A 284 -16.29 3.91 18.97
N ASP A 285 -15.39 4.79 19.38
CA ASP A 285 -15.57 5.65 20.55
C ASP A 285 -16.66 6.73 20.34
N LYS A 286 -16.85 7.18 19.08
CA LYS A 286 -17.92 8.15 18.74
C LYS A 286 -19.31 7.51 18.66
N ILE A 287 -19.40 6.29 18.15
CA ILE A 287 -20.70 5.63 17.92
C ILE A 287 -21.23 5.02 19.22
N GLY A 288 -20.34 4.52 20.11
CA GLY A 288 -20.71 3.96 21.42
C GLY A 288 -21.59 2.71 21.34
N GLY A 289 -21.60 2.00 20.21
CA GLY A 289 -22.46 0.88 19.93
C GLY A 289 -21.80 -0.50 20.07
N ASN A 290 -22.51 -1.52 19.60
CA ASN A 290 -22.01 -2.89 19.50
C ASN A 290 -20.87 -2.97 18.46
N ALA A 291 -19.87 -3.83 18.71
CA ALA A 291 -18.69 -4.02 17.84
C ALA A 291 -19.05 -4.35 16.37
N VAL A 292 -20.15 -5.06 16.12
CA VAL A 292 -20.62 -5.38 14.76
C VAL A 292 -21.16 -4.14 14.05
N GLN A 293 -21.90 -3.29 14.76
CA GLN A 293 -22.39 -2.03 14.24
C GLN A 293 -21.21 -1.10 13.90
N ALA A 294 -20.27 -0.93 14.84
CA ALA A 294 -19.08 -0.14 14.62
C ALA A 294 -18.28 -0.62 13.40
N GLN A 295 -18.25 -1.94 13.12
CA GLN A 295 -17.58 -2.49 11.95
C GLN A 295 -18.21 -2.04 10.63
N HIS A 296 -19.53 -1.94 10.54
CA HIS A 296 -20.21 -1.43 9.34
C HIS A 296 -19.88 0.05 9.11
N GLU A 297 -19.87 0.84 10.18
CA GLU A 297 -19.55 2.26 10.12
C GLU A 297 -18.07 2.50 9.73
N ILE A 298 -17.15 1.72 10.29
CA ILE A 298 -15.73 1.73 9.89
C ILE A 298 -15.62 1.44 8.39
N ALA A 299 -16.31 0.40 7.89
CA ALA A 299 -16.28 0.03 6.48
C ALA A 299 -16.79 1.16 5.58
N ILE A 300 -17.89 1.83 5.94
CA ILE A 300 -18.45 2.97 5.19
C ILE A 300 -17.42 4.10 5.08
N VAL A 301 -16.80 4.48 6.20
CA VAL A 301 -15.80 5.56 6.23
C VAL A 301 -14.60 5.22 5.33
N PHE A 302 -14.05 4.01 5.45
CA PHE A 302 -12.91 3.59 4.61
C PHE A 302 -13.29 3.49 3.13
N MET A 303 -14.50 3.00 2.82
CA MET A 303 -15.00 2.96 1.43
C MET A 303 -15.14 4.36 0.84
N ALA A 304 -15.70 5.30 1.59
CA ALA A 304 -15.83 6.69 1.14
C ALA A 304 -14.45 7.31 0.86
N GLY A 305 -13.47 7.09 1.74
CA GLY A 305 -12.10 7.55 1.54
C GLY A 305 -11.43 6.92 0.32
N ALA A 306 -11.58 5.61 0.14
CA ALA A 306 -11.03 4.90 -1.00
C ALA A 306 -11.70 5.33 -2.32
N GLY A 307 -13.03 5.49 -2.34
CA GLY A 307 -13.77 6.03 -3.49
C GLY A 307 -13.34 7.45 -3.85
N ALA A 308 -13.15 8.32 -2.86
CA ALA A 308 -12.64 9.67 -3.07
C ALA A 308 -11.23 9.68 -3.66
N THR A 309 -10.35 8.79 -3.20
CA THR A 309 -9.00 8.63 -3.76
C THR A 309 -9.04 8.20 -5.22
N LEU A 310 -9.88 7.23 -5.59
CA LEU A 310 -10.02 6.79 -6.99
C LEU A 310 -10.62 7.88 -7.87
N LEU A 311 -11.62 8.61 -7.38
CA LEU A 311 -12.19 9.76 -8.09
C LEU A 311 -11.10 10.77 -8.48
N VAL A 312 -10.19 11.05 -7.55
CA VAL A 312 -9.05 11.92 -7.81
C VAL A 312 -8.15 11.36 -8.90
N GLN A 313 -7.73 10.10 -8.74
CA GLN A 313 -6.68 9.53 -9.59
C GLN A 313 -7.16 9.24 -11.01
N TRP A 314 -8.38 8.73 -11.16
CA TRP A 314 -8.94 8.37 -12.45
C TRP A 314 -9.81 9.47 -13.07
N GLY A 315 -10.34 10.37 -12.25
CA GLY A 315 -11.21 11.46 -12.69
C GLY A 315 -10.48 12.80 -12.73
N LEU A 316 -10.19 13.37 -11.56
CA LEU A 316 -9.79 14.77 -11.45
C LEU A 316 -8.39 15.05 -11.99
N ILE A 317 -7.40 14.17 -11.71
CA ILE A 317 -6.03 14.38 -12.22
C ILE A 317 -5.99 14.39 -13.76
N PRO A 318 -6.58 13.40 -14.47
CA PRO A 318 -6.62 13.45 -15.95
C PRO A 318 -7.43 14.60 -16.50
N LEU A 319 -8.57 14.91 -15.86
CA LEU A 319 -9.47 15.98 -16.30
C LEU A 319 -8.80 17.37 -16.26
N PHE A 320 -8.13 17.69 -15.16
CA PHE A 320 -7.49 18.99 -14.95
C PHE A 320 -6.02 19.04 -15.41
N ARG A 321 -5.45 17.93 -15.87
CA ARG A 321 -4.05 17.84 -16.32
C ARG A 321 -3.06 18.47 -15.32
N MET A 322 -3.26 18.15 -14.04
CA MET A 322 -2.53 18.80 -12.94
C MET A 322 -1.04 18.45 -12.96
N THR A 323 -0.20 19.46 -12.79
CA THR A 323 1.26 19.27 -12.69
C THR A 323 1.68 18.75 -11.31
N PRO A 324 2.83 18.06 -11.17
CA PRO A 324 3.30 17.52 -9.90
C PRO A 324 3.36 18.56 -8.75
N PRO A 325 3.88 19.79 -8.97
CA PRO A 325 3.83 20.84 -7.94
C PRO A 325 2.42 21.22 -7.51
N MET A 326 1.47 21.28 -8.45
CA MET A 326 0.08 21.59 -8.17
C MET A 326 -0.58 20.46 -7.38
N LEU A 327 -0.33 19.20 -7.76
CA LEU A 327 -0.81 18.01 -7.06
C LEU A 327 -0.35 17.98 -5.59
N MET A 328 0.92 18.28 -5.32
CA MET A 328 1.45 18.32 -3.95
C MET A 328 0.79 19.43 -3.11
N ARG A 329 0.62 20.63 -3.65
CA ARG A 329 0.03 21.77 -2.91
C ARG A 329 -1.47 21.58 -2.68
N VAL A 330 -2.23 21.35 -3.74
CA VAL A 330 -3.67 21.13 -3.62
C VAL A 330 -3.93 19.93 -2.73
N GLY A 331 -3.17 18.84 -2.94
CA GLY A 331 -3.30 17.62 -2.16
C GLY A 331 -3.09 17.82 -0.67
N THR A 332 -2.00 18.49 -0.27
CA THR A 332 -1.74 18.76 1.17
C THR A 332 -2.74 19.72 1.79
N LEU A 333 -3.21 20.73 1.06
CA LEU A 333 -4.22 21.65 1.55
C LEU A 333 -5.57 20.94 1.78
N VAL A 334 -6.01 20.16 0.78
CA VAL A 334 -7.27 19.39 0.87
C VAL A 334 -7.16 18.33 1.97
N ALA A 335 -6.01 17.64 2.08
CA ALA A 335 -5.77 16.69 3.17
C ALA A 335 -5.79 17.37 4.55
N ALA A 336 -5.21 18.57 4.69
CA ALA A 336 -5.22 19.32 5.92
C ALA A 336 -6.64 19.70 6.35
N ILE A 337 -7.45 20.22 5.42
CA ILE A 337 -8.85 20.57 5.67
C ILE A 337 -9.65 19.32 6.06
N GLY A 338 -9.52 18.23 5.31
CA GLY A 338 -10.19 16.98 5.61
C GLY A 338 -9.78 16.40 6.97
N THR A 339 -8.47 16.39 7.27
CA THR A 339 -7.96 15.88 8.55
C THR A 339 -8.41 16.76 9.74
N ALA A 340 -8.43 18.07 9.58
CA ALA A 340 -9.03 18.97 10.56
C ALA A 340 -10.53 18.71 10.73
N GLY A 341 -11.23 18.49 9.61
CA GLY A 341 -12.64 18.11 9.62
C GLY A 341 -12.91 16.84 10.43
N VAL A 342 -12.05 15.81 10.33
CA VAL A 342 -12.14 14.58 11.15
C VAL A 342 -12.07 14.90 12.65
N ALA A 343 -11.16 15.81 13.07
CA ALA A 343 -11.06 16.24 14.46
C ALA A 343 -12.33 16.95 14.95
N LEU A 344 -12.94 17.75 14.09
CA LEU A 344 -14.07 18.62 14.40
C LEU A 344 -15.45 18.01 14.06
N ALA A 345 -15.49 16.84 13.42
CA ALA A 345 -16.74 16.22 12.97
C ALA A 345 -17.72 16.02 14.14
N PRO A 346 -18.94 16.61 14.08
CA PRO A 346 -19.90 16.50 15.17
C PRO A 346 -20.58 15.15 15.21
N ASP A 347 -20.76 14.53 14.05
CA ASP A 347 -21.51 13.30 13.85
C ASP A 347 -20.81 12.34 12.87
N PHE A 348 -21.44 11.19 12.63
CA PHE A 348 -20.92 10.17 11.73
C PHE A 348 -20.82 10.64 10.27
N TYR A 349 -21.82 11.36 9.76
CA TYR A 349 -21.83 11.82 8.36
C TYR A 349 -20.76 12.87 8.12
N GLY A 350 -20.56 13.78 9.07
CA GLY A 350 -19.47 14.74 9.06
C GLY A 350 -18.10 14.04 9.05
N LEU A 351 -17.96 12.96 9.81
CA LEU A 351 -16.74 12.15 9.83
C LEU A 351 -16.47 11.48 8.48
N VAL A 352 -17.51 10.88 7.85
CA VAL A 352 -17.41 10.26 6.51
C VAL A 352 -16.93 11.29 5.48
N LEU A 353 -17.55 12.46 5.43
CA LEU A 353 -17.20 13.51 4.49
C LEU A 353 -15.78 14.05 4.74
N ALA A 354 -15.44 14.28 5.99
CA ALA A 354 -14.11 14.79 6.38
C ALA A 354 -13.00 13.79 6.01
N TYR A 355 -13.22 12.51 6.27
CA TYR A 355 -12.25 11.48 5.92
C TYR A 355 -12.16 11.26 4.40
N ALA A 356 -13.28 11.30 3.69
CA ALA A 356 -13.28 11.26 2.23
C ALA A 356 -12.48 12.44 1.64
N LEU A 357 -12.66 13.65 2.19
CA LEU A 357 -11.90 14.82 1.79
C LEU A 357 -10.40 14.69 2.11
N SER A 358 -10.06 14.18 3.29
CA SER A 358 -8.67 13.90 3.67
C SER A 358 -8.02 12.90 2.70
N SER A 359 -8.71 11.81 2.40
CA SER A 359 -8.27 10.77 1.46
C SER A 359 -8.11 11.30 0.04
N MET A 360 -9.01 12.18 -0.39
CA MET A 360 -8.92 12.89 -1.67
C MET A 360 -7.63 13.71 -1.75
N GLY A 361 -7.28 14.43 -0.68
CA GLY A 361 -6.05 15.18 -0.59
C GLY A 361 -4.79 14.31 -0.73
N TYR A 362 -4.73 13.19 -0.05
CA TYR A 362 -3.64 12.23 -0.22
C TYR A 362 -3.63 11.59 -1.62
N GLY A 363 -4.81 11.40 -2.22
CA GLY A 363 -4.97 10.95 -3.60
C GLY A 363 -4.29 11.87 -4.61
N PHE A 364 -4.25 13.18 -4.37
CA PHE A 364 -3.48 14.15 -5.15
C PHE A 364 -1.99 14.18 -4.76
N ALA A 365 -1.70 14.32 -3.47
CA ALA A 365 -0.35 14.57 -2.98
C ALA A 365 0.65 13.48 -3.36
N ARG A 366 0.21 12.23 -3.33
CA ARG A 366 1.06 11.06 -3.53
C ARG A 366 1.56 10.92 -4.96
N PRO A 367 0.73 10.89 -6.02
CA PRO A 367 1.24 10.89 -7.39
C PRO A 367 2.08 12.15 -7.66
N GLY A 368 1.75 13.28 -7.03
CA GLY A 368 2.52 14.53 -7.14
C GLY A 368 3.97 14.38 -6.73
N PHE A 369 4.25 13.85 -5.53
CA PHE A 369 5.63 13.68 -5.08
C PHE A 369 6.38 12.59 -5.87
N THR A 370 5.70 11.51 -6.23
CA THR A 370 6.30 10.41 -7.00
C THR A 370 6.71 10.86 -8.39
N ALA A 371 5.80 11.53 -9.10
CA ALA A 371 6.07 12.06 -10.43
C ALA A 371 7.14 13.18 -10.38
N GLY A 372 7.03 14.08 -9.39
CA GLY A 372 8.00 15.15 -9.19
C GLY A 372 9.41 14.63 -8.94
N ALA A 373 9.57 13.64 -8.07
CA ALA A 373 10.87 13.01 -7.82
C ALA A 373 11.43 12.32 -9.07
N SER A 374 10.58 11.66 -9.86
CA SER A 374 10.98 11.02 -11.12
C SER A 374 11.45 12.04 -12.16
N LEU A 375 10.78 13.18 -12.28
CA LEU A 375 11.15 14.24 -13.23
C LEU A 375 12.40 15.03 -12.80
N ALA A 376 12.78 14.96 -11.52
CA ALA A 376 13.97 15.66 -10.99
C ALA A 376 15.30 15.01 -11.38
N VAL A 377 15.30 13.84 -12.04
CA VAL A 377 16.50 13.10 -12.41
C VAL A 377 16.46 12.62 -13.86
N GLY A 378 17.63 12.34 -14.41
CA GLY A 378 17.75 11.81 -15.76
C GLY A 378 17.26 10.36 -15.92
N HIS A 379 17.10 9.93 -17.18
CA HIS A 379 16.60 8.61 -17.52
C HIS A 379 17.41 7.44 -16.92
N GLY A 380 18.73 7.59 -16.81
CA GLY A 380 19.62 6.56 -16.22
C GLY A 380 19.46 6.38 -14.70
N GLU A 381 18.84 7.34 -13.99
CA GLU A 381 18.71 7.34 -12.53
C GLU A 381 17.30 6.96 -12.04
N GLN A 382 16.34 6.73 -12.95
CA GLN A 382 14.94 6.44 -12.65
C GLN A 382 14.75 5.24 -11.71
N GLY A 383 15.58 4.21 -11.87
CA GLY A 383 15.56 3.06 -10.97
C GLY A 383 15.97 3.41 -9.53
N GLY A 384 16.93 4.32 -9.37
CA GLY A 384 17.33 4.82 -8.05
C GLY A 384 16.23 5.61 -7.37
N VAL A 385 15.53 6.48 -8.10
CA VAL A 385 14.38 7.25 -7.59
C VAL A 385 13.23 6.33 -7.21
N ALA A 386 12.87 5.37 -8.05
CA ALA A 386 11.81 4.41 -7.75
C ALA A 386 12.11 3.62 -6.46
N GLY A 387 13.38 3.22 -6.26
CA GLY A 387 13.84 2.59 -5.02
C GLY A 387 13.72 3.51 -3.80
N ALA A 388 14.12 4.78 -3.93
CA ALA A 388 14.02 5.77 -2.87
C ALA A 388 12.55 6.05 -2.48
N VAL A 389 11.67 6.27 -3.46
CA VAL A 389 10.23 6.45 -3.26
C VAL A 389 9.61 5.24 -2.54
N THR A 390 9.97 4.03 -2.98
CA THR A 390 9.50 2.79 -2.33
C THR A 390 9.94 2.69 -0.89
N SER A 391 11.21 3.00 -0.59
CA SER A 391 11.76 2.99 0.76
C SER A 391 11.04 4.01 1.67
N ILE A 392 10.81 5.22 1.18
CA ILE A 392 10.06 6.25 1.92
C ILE A 392 8.63 5.78 2.20
N ASN A 393 7.93 5.26 1.19
CA ASN A 393 6.57 4.75 1.36
C ASN A 393 6.49 3.63 2.41
N GLY A 394 7.48 2.73 2.46
CA GLY A 394 7.54 1.68 3.49
C GLY A 394 7.84 2.23 4.88
N SER A 395 8.79 3.16 4.99
CA SER A 395 9.23 3.72 6.29
C SER A 395 8.13 4.49 7.01
N CYS A 396 7.19 5.11 6.28
CA CYS A 396 6.02 5.80 6.84
C CYS A 396 5.16 4.88 7.72
N PHE A 397 5.10 3.57 7.42
CA PHE A 397 4.24 2.63 8.15
C PHE A 397 4.95 1.92 9.30
N VAL A 398 6.24 2.19 9.55
CA VAL A 398 6.98 1.54 10.63
C VAL A 398 6.68 2.16 11.99
N LEU A 399 6.73 3.48 12.11
CA LEU A 399 6.54 4.18 13.38
C LEU A 399 5.24 4.98 13.45
N ALA A 400 4.77 5.52 12.34
CA ALA A 400 3.63 6.43 12.33
C ALA A 400 2.33 5.82 12.87
N PRO A 401 1.96 4.54 12.62
CA PRO A 401 0.80 3.92 13.26
C PRO A 401 0.87 3.96 14.79
N ALA A 402 2.02 3.62 15.37
CA ALA A 402 2.22 3.64 16.82
C ALA A 402 2.16 5.06 17.40
N ILE A 403 2.75 6.04 16.70
CA ILE A 403 2.66 7.46 17.06
C ILE A 403 1.20 7.93 17.01
N GLY A 404 0.45 7.56 15.95
CA GLY A 404 -0.95 7.93 15.79
C GLY A 404 -1.83 7.42 16.93
N ILE A 405 -1.69 6.16 17.31
CA ILE A 405 -2.42 5.56 18.44
C ILE A 405 -1.94 6.15 19.79
N GLY A 406 -0.65 6.38 19.96
CA GLY A 406 -0.13 7.04 21.17
C GLY A 406 -0.74 8.44 21.37
N LEU A 407 -0.80 9.25 20.31
CA LEU A 407 -1.47 10.54 20.34
C LEU A 407 -2.99 10.41 20.61
N TYR A 408 -3.62 9.39 20.02
CA TYR A 408 -5.03 9.10 20.22
C TYR A 408 -5.35 8.78 21.70
N GLN A 409 -4.50 8.05 22.38
CA GLN A 409 -4.65 7.74 23.82
C GLN A 409 -4.49 8.96 24.73
N LEU A 410 -3.69 9.95 24.30
CA LEU A 410 -3.57 11.23 25.00
C LEU A 410 -4.77 12.16 24.76
N GLY A 411 -5.43 11.99 23.63
CA GLY A 411 -6.65 12.72 23.26
C GLY A 411 -7.16 12.29 21.91
N THR A 412 -8.45 11.93 21.84
CA THR A 412 -9.07 11.31 20.66
C THR A 412 -8.96 12.14 19.38
N THR A 413 -8.86 13.46 19.49
CA THR A 413 -8.72 14.40 18.36
C THR A 413 -7.27 14.80 18.08
N LEU A 414 -6.32 14.52 19.00
CA LEU A 414 -4.93 14.95 18.88
C LEU A 414 -4.22 14.50 17.59
N PRO A 415 -4.31 13.22 17.15
CA PRO A 415 -3.62 12.80 15.94
C PRO A 415 -4.11 13.56 14.70
N TYR A 416 -5.38 13.94 14.68
CA TYR A 416 -5.99 14.68 13.56
C TYR A 416 -5.66 16.18 13.62
N SER A 417 -5.73 16.80 14.79
CA SER A 417 -5.40 18.23 14.97
C SER A 417 -3.93 18.49 14.67
N LEU A 418 -3.03 17.68 15.25
CA LEU A 418 -1.59 17.77 14.98
C LEU A 418 -1.26 17.39 13.54
N GLY A 419 -1.93 16.36 12.99
CA GLY A 419 -1.79 15.97 11.60
C GLY A 419 -2.20 17.07 10.64
N ALA A 420 -3.31 17.76 10.88
CA ALA A 420 -3.75 18.90 10.08
C ALA A 420 -2.75 20.06 10.15
N GLY A 421 -2.25 20.39 11.34
CA GLY A 421 -1.20 21.39 11.50
C GLY A 421 0.09 21.04 10.76
N ALA A 422 0.53 19.78 10.85
CA ALA A 422 1.70 19.29 10.13
C ALA A 422 1.49 19.31 8.60
N LEU A 423 0.29 19.00 8.11
CA LEU A 423 -0.04 19.12 6.69
C LEU A 423 -0.03 20.56 6.20
N LEU A 424 -0.49 21.53 7.02
CA LEU A 424 -0.38 22.95 6.68
C LEU A 424 1.08 23.41 6.61
N LEU A 425 1.93 22.95 7.52
CA LEU A 425 3.38 23.21 7.45
C LEU A 425 3.98 22.59 6.18
N LEU A 426 3.55 21.38 5.82
CA LEU A 426 3.99 20.71 4.60
C LEU A 426 3.49 21.44 3.35
N PHE A 427 2.28 22.00 3.36
CA PHE A 427 1.77 22.87 2.30
C PHE A 427 2.64 24.12 2.12
N VAL A 428 3.02 24.78 3.23
CA VAL A 428 3.94 25.94 3.20
C VAL A 428 5.30 25.51 2.65
N TYR A 429 5.82 24.37 3.08
CA TYR A 429 7.06 23.80 2.55
C TYR A 429 6.98 23.56 1.03
N ALA A 430 5.92 22.88 0.56
CA ALA A 430 5.70 22.63 -0.87
C ALA A 430 5.51 23.91 -1.69
N SER A 431 4.99 24.98 -1.05
CA SER A 431 4.77 26.28 -1.69
C SER A 431 6.02 27.16 -1.72
N ARG A 432 6.96 26.99 -0.78
CA ARG A 432 8.18 27.80 -0.67
C ARG A 432 9.42 27.14 -1.27
N SER A 433 9.51 25.81 -1.26
CA SER A 433 10.66 25.07 -1.79
C SER A 433 10.79 25.26 -3.30
N ARG A 434 11.93 25.80 -3.76
CA ARG A 434 12.22 25.99 -5.20
C ARG A 434 12.18 24.68 -5.95
N ALA A 435 12.75 23.62 -5.38
CA ALA A 435 12.78 22.28 -6.02
C ALA A 435 11.38 21.68 -6.24
N LEU A 436 10.42 22.00 -5.36
CA LEU A 436 9.04 21.53 -5.49
C LEU A 436 8.15 22.47 -6.33
N ARG A 437 8.67 23.63 -6.76
CA ARG A 437 7.91 24.63 -7.53
C ARG A 437 8.18 24.60 -9.01
N THR A 438 9.40 24.24 -9.39
CA THR A 438 9.82 24.25 -10.79
C THR A 438 9.22 23.06 -11.52
N GLU A 439 8.49 23.34 -12.60
CA GLU A 439 8.21 22.35 -13.63
C GLU A 439 9.54 22.04 -14.31
N HIS A 440 10.13 20.90 -14.00
CA HIS A 440 11.25 20.39 -14.79
C HIS A 440 10.69 20.00 -16.15
N VAL A 441 10.75 20.91 -17.10
CA VAL A 441 10.58 20.59 -18.52
C VAL A 441 11.84 19.83 -18.94
N PRO A 442 11.75 18.56 -19.34
CA PRO A 442 12.90 17.84 -19.86
C PRO A 442 13.22 18.42 -21.25
N GLY A 443 14.34 19.10 -21.39
CA GLY A 443 14.85 19.51 -22.69
C GLY A 443 14.90 21.01 -22.93
N GLY A 444 15.93 21.60 -22.43
CA GLY A 444 16.39 22.92 -22.77
C GLY A 444 17.83 23.08 -22.30
N ASP A 445 18.74 22.35 -22.92
CA ASP A 445 20.15 22.67 -23.11
C ASP A 445 20.71 21.67 -24.16
#